data_07cc092bfbfb6ff4f9e85e5d35b8bf79
#
_entry.id   07cc092bfbfb6ff4f9e85e5d35b8bf79
#
_cell.length_a   1.000
_cell.length_b   1.000
_cell.length_c   1.000
_cell.angle_alpha   90.00
_cell.angle_beta   90.00
_cell.angle_gamma   90.00
#
_symmetry.space_group_name_H-M   'P 1'
#
loop_
_entity.id
_entity.type
_entity.pdbx_description
1 polymer ?
#
loop_
_entity_poly.entity_id
_entity_poly.type
_entity_poly.pdbx_seq_one_letter_code
_entity_poly.pdbx_strand_id
1 'polypeptide(L)'
;MRRFNVVAIFLLITLLATGCAASSQSTETKTKSLGDLYNAGLEYAAEDGQKIEWNELPDEVLERWSGGCAEIAELLARDDYGEAVYRHYMDTFGNTQSGVTVGYTDEVSDAAERMLRRMDFDEMLLSQDAAYDGLSDSERREILDTIVYKSVKRKNEKWGTYYLSQFYNSIACHGTQSKWYELLKTSEYTGEAKEIADNVIQKCEQFETFMSMECDVSDDTVTLYRNAQFKYMVSPYTIMLYDTGDAMLDTIIQTIPEAKELSETADYPRVLYEHYMQTEVPLEDGGYYASKAMEFDEVMLATDAVYAALSDDEKAALIQKMNDNVILRNDGEHYPCKNGFLEYVEWAGEKSNWNKYVKK
;
A
#
# COMPACT_ATOMS: atom_id res chain seq x y z
N MET A 1 7.25 28.13 0.20
CA MET A 1 6.92 27.57 -1.14
C MET A 1 8.18 27.06 -1.81
N ARG A 2 8.56 25.84 -1.57
CA ARG A 2 9.61 25.14 -2.32
C ARG A 2 8.92 24.02 -3.10
N ARG A 3 8.98 24.11 -4.41
CA ARG A 3 8.47 23.11 -5.32
C ARG A 3 9.36 21.87 -5.21
N PHE A 4 8.81 20.77 -4.72
CA PHE A 4 9.44 19.47 -4.84
C PHE A 4 9.37 19.07 -6.30
N ASN A 5 10.52 19.07 -6.96
CA ASN A 5 10.67 18.40 -8.23
C ASN A 5 10.70 16.90 -7.97
N VAL A 6 9.71 16.20 -8.48
CA VAL A 6 9.79 14.75 -8.65
C VAL A 6 11.01 14.49 -9.50
N VAL A 7 12.06 13.96 -8.89
CA VAL A 7 13.27 13.55 -9.59
C VAL A 7 12.93 12.30 -10.37
N ALA A 8 12.63 12.47 -11.65
CA ALA A 8 12.65 11.38 -12.59
C ALA A 8 14.08 10.83 -12.60
N ILE A 9 14.30 9.68 -12.00
CA ILE A 9 15.57 8.97 -12.07
C ILE A 9 15.67 8.38 -13.48
N PHE A 10 16.25 9.16 -14.39
CA PHE A 10 16.75 8.63 -15.66
C PHE A 10 17.99 7.80 -15.36
N LEU A 11 17.83 6.47 -15.31
CA LEU A 11 18.95 5.55 -15.31
C LEU A 11 19.65 5.62 -16.66
N LEU A 12 20.77 6.33 -16.68
CA LEU A 12 21.69 6.38 -17.84
C LEU A 12 22.47 5.06 -17.87
N ILE A 13 21.99 4.10 -18.65
CA ILE A 13 22.76 2.88 -18.93
C ILE A 13 23.87 3.25 -19.90
N THR A 14 25.08 3.46 -19.38
CA THR A 14 26.30 3.57 -20.18
C THR A 14 26.73 2.18 -20.64
N LEU A 15 26.40 1.85 -21.88
CA LEU A 15 26.96 0.70 -22.59
C LEU A 15 28.44 0.91 -22.84
N LEU A 16 29.29 0.15 -22.14
CA LEU A 16 30.70 -0.03 -22.51
C LEU A 16 30.78 -0.93 -23.75
N ALA A 17 30.99 -0.30 -24.90
CA ALA A 17 31.28 -1.02 -26.13
C ALA A 17 32.73 -1.50 -26.10
N THR A 18 32.96 -2.79 -25.85
CA THR A 18 34.20 -3.47 -26.24
C THR A 18 33.97 -4.08 -27.62
N GLY A 19 34.73 -3.56 -28.60
CA GLY A 19 34.64 -3.96 -29.98
C GLY A 19 35.10 -5.39 -30.23
N CYS A 20 34.26 -6.13 -30.98
CA CYS A 20 34.71 -7.20 -31.88
C CYS A 20 33.98 -7.00 -33.21
N ALA A 21 34.75 -6.76 -34.24
CA ALA A 21 34.26 -6.70 -35.62
C ALA A 21 33.80 -8.07 -36.08
N ALA A 22 32.50 -8.23 -36.32
CA ALA A 22 31.97 -9.34 -37.10
C ALA A 22 30.75 -8.85 -37.87
N SER A 23 30.86 -8.97 -39.19
CA SER A 23 29.86 -8.96 -40.26
C SER A 23 28.52 -8.28 -40.00
N SER A 24 28.30 -7.16 -40.66
CA SER A 24 27.02 -6.46 -40.79
C SER A 24 25.95 -7.36 -41.46
N GLN A 25 25.17 -8.08 -40.68
CA GLN A 25 23.79 -8.32 -41.00
C GLN A 25 22.98 -7.26 -40.23
N SER A 26 22.40 -6.32 -40.95
CA SER A 26 21.40 -5.40 -40.43
C SER A 26 20.18 -6.20 -40.06
N THR A 27 20.11 -6.69 -38.83
CA THR A 27 18.86 -7.06 -38.20
C THR A 27 18.13 -5.75 -37.96
N GLU A 28 17.22 -5.40 -38.87
CA GLU A 28 16.16 -4.44 -38.55
C GLU A 28 15.50 -4.95 -37.29
N THR A 29 15.78 -4.29 -36.17
CA THR A 29 15.07 -4.51 -34.93
C THR A 29 13.65 -4.01 -35.18
N LYS A 30 12.76 -4.95 -35.54
CA LYS A 30 11.35 -4.64 -35.78
C LYS A 30 10.80 -4.11 -34.46
N THR A 31 10.49 -2.82 -34.43
CA THR A 31 9.86 -2.19 -33.26
C THR A 31 8.59 -3.00 -32.93
N LYS A 32 8.51 -3.54 -31.70
CA LYS A 32 7.35 -4.34 -31.28
C LYS A 32 6.10 -3.44 -31.30
N SER A 33 4.99 -4.01 -31.70
CA SER A 33 3.71 -3.30 -31.62
C SER A 33 3.29 -3.12 -30.16
N LEU A 34 2.41 -2.16 -29.88
CA LEU A 34 1.83 -1.96 -28.54
C LEU A 34 1.18 -3.24 -28.03
N GLY A 35 0.44 -3.93 -28.88
CA GLY A 35 -0.19 -5.21 -28.53
C GLY A 35 0.81 -6.33 -28.21
N ASP A 36 1.96 -6.37 -28.90
CA ASP A 36 3.01 -7.36 -28.62
C ASP A 36 3.64 -7.10 -27.24
N LEU A 37 3.92 -5.82 -26.93
CA LEU A 37 4.47 -5.40 -25.63
C LEU A 37 3.50 -5.73 -24.51
N TYR A 38 2.23 -5.35 -24.67
CA TYR A 38 1.19 -5.59 -23.69
C TYR A 38 0.99 -7.08 -23.43
N ASN A 39 0.85 -7.91 -24.49
CA ASN A 39 0.65 -9.34 -24.32
C ASN A 39 1.85 -10.03 -23.65
N ALA A 40 3.08 -9.61 -23.97
CA ALA A 40 4.27 -10.15 -23.32
C ALA A 40 4.28 -9.80 -21.82
N GLY A 41 3.95 -8.56 -21.45
CA GLY A 41 3.84 -8.12 -20.08
C GLY A 41 2.75 -8.85 -19.30
N LEU A 42 1.57 -9.02 -19.92
CA LEU A 42 0.43 -9.74 -19.34
C LEU A 42 0.78 -11.20 -19.03
N GLU A 43 1.43 -11.89 -19.96
CA GLU A 43 1.84 -13.28 -19.74
C GLU A 43 2.93 -13.39 -18.67
N TYR A 44 3.90 -12.46 -18.65
CA TYR A 44 4.92 -12.41 -17.62
C TYR A 44 4.32 -12.20 -16.22
N ALA A 45 3.45 -11.20 -16.06
CA ALA A 45 2.81 -10.93 -14.77
C ALA A 45 1.88 -12.07 -14.30
N ALA A 46 1.38 -12.89 -15.24
CA ALA A 46 0.54 -14.04 -14.92
C ALA A 46 1.32 -15.29 -14.44
N GLU A 47 2.65 -15.29 -14.46
CA GLU A 47 3.47 -16.40 -13.96
C GLU A 47 3.43 -16.45 -12.42
N ASP A 48 3.58 -17.64 -11.84
CA ASP A 48 3.51 -17.84 -10.38
C ASP A 48 4.56 -17.05 -9.61
N GLY A 49 5.76 -16.90 -10.18
CA GLY A 49 6.85 -16.13 -9.59
C GLY A 49 6.65 -14.61 -9.62
N GLN A 50 5.56 -14.13 -10.25
CA GLN A 50 5.25 -12.70 -10.39
C GLN A 50 4.04 -12.26 -9.57
N LYS A 51 3.55 -13.12 -8.68
CA LYS A 51 2.48 -12.79 -7.74
C LYS A 51 2.82 -11.52 -6.97
N ILE A 52 1.82 -10.67 -6.79
CA ILE A 52 1.93 -9.50 -5.93
C ILE A 52 1.90 -9.98 -4.49
N GLU A 53 2.95 -9.70 -3.76
CA GLU A 53 2.98 -9.97 -2.34
C GLU A 53 2.18 -8.90 -1.59
N TRP A 54 1.58 -9.30 -0.49
CA TRP A 54 0.64 -8.47 0.27
C TRP A 54 1.27 -7.18 0.85
N ASN A 55 2.59 -7.14 0.98
CA ASN A 55 3.36 -6.02 1.51
C ASN A 55 4.09 -5.20 0.43
N GLU A 56 3.93 -5.55 -0.86
CA GLU A 56 4.51 -4.77 -1.95
C GLU A 56 3.67 -3.53 -2.26
N LEU A 57 4.33 -2.39 -2.41
CA LEU A 57 3.69 -1.20 -2.96
C LEU A 57 3.53 -1.33 -4.48
N PRO A 58 2.49 -0.72 -5.06
CA PRO A 58 2.25 -0.77 -6.50
C PRO A 58 3.47 -0.38 -7.35
N ASP A 59 4.19 0.66 -6.96
CA ASP A 59 5.38 1.12 -7.69
C ASP A 59 6.52 0.09 -7.61
N GLU A 60 6.71 -0.59 -6.49
CA GLU A 60 7.68 -1.67 -6.34
C GLU A 60 7.34 -2.88 -7.21
N VAL A 61 6.05 -3.21 -7.32
CA VAL A 61 5.58 -4.27 -8.22
C VAL A 61 5.88 -3.91 -9.67
N LEU A 62 5.57 -2.69 -10.10
CA LEU A 62 5.85 -2.21 -11.45
C LEU A 62 7.35 -2.16 -11.72
N GLU A 63 8.17 -1.72 -10.76
CA GLU A 63 9.64 -1.72 -10.88
C GLU A 63 10.17 -3.15 -11.01
N ARG A 64 9.73 -4.07 -10.16
CA ARG A 64 10.10 -5.49 -10.21
C ARG A 64 9.72 -6.13 -11.55
N TRP A 65 8.50 -5.91 -12.02
CA TRP A 65 8.04 -6.43 -13.31
C TRP A 65 8.82 -5.83 -14.47
N SER A 66 9.06 -4.51 -14.47
CA SER A 66 9.86 -3.84 -15.51
C SER A 66 11.32 -4.29 -15.50
N GLY A 67 11.87 -4.59 -14.33
CA GLY A 67 13.23 -5.14 -14.20
C GLY A 67 13.35 -6.57 -14.70
N GLY A 68 12.28 -7.36 -14.63
CA GLY A 68 12.24 -8.76 -15.08
C GLY A 68 11.76 -8.96 -16.52
N CYS A 69 11.00 -8.00 -17.08
CA CYS A 69 10.44 -8.06 -18.42
C CYS A 69 10.64 -6.73 -19.15
N ALA A 70 11.53 -6.72 -20.14
CA ALA A 70 11.85 -5.52 -20.91
C ALA A 70 10.62 -4.95 -21.66
N GLU A 71 9.68 -5.81 -22.05
CA GLU A 71 8.44 -5.43 -22.71
C GLU A 71 7.54 -4.57 -21.81
N ILE A 72 7.53 -4.82 -20.50
CA ILE A 72 6.79 -3.99 -19.53
C ILE A 72 7.45 -2.61 -19.45
N ALA A 73 8.77 -2.54 -19.37
CA ALA A 73 9.48 -1.27 -19.36
C ALA A 73 9.23 -0.46 -20.65
N GLU A 74 9.26 -1.11 -21.83
CA GLU A 74 8.94 -0.49 -23.11
C GLU A 74 7.45 -0.05 -23.16
N LEU A 75 6.54 -0.84 -22.61
CA LEU A 75 5.11 -0.54 -22.53
C LEU A 75 4.85 0.71 -21.69
N LEU A 76 5.40 0.77 -20.47
CA LEU A 76 5.25 1.90 -19.56
C LEU A 76 5.89 3.20 -20.09
N ALA A 77 6.85 3.10 -20.99
CA ALA A 77 7.46 4.27 -21.65
C ALA A 77 6.60 4.87 -22.78
N ARG A 78 5.43 4.29 -23.07
CA ARG A 78 4.52 4.75 -24.14
C ARG A 78 3.36 5.53 -23.56
N ASP A 79 2.97 6.61 -24.24
CA ASP A 79 1.82 7.44 -23.83
C ASP A 79 0.47 6.82 -24.21
N ASP A 80 0.46 5.80 -25.10
CA ASP A 80 -0.77 5.20 -25.66
C ASP A 80 -1.13 3.82 -25.07
N TYR A 81 -0.41 3.35 -24.07
CA TYR A 81 -0.68 2.01 -23.50
C TYR A 81 -2.04 1.93 -22.77
N GLY A 82 -2.49 3.04 -22.19
CA GLY A 82 -3.74 3.09 -21.43
C GLY A 82 -4.95 2.61 -22.23
N GLU A 83 -5.05 3.00 -23.53
CA GLU A 83 -6.13 2.55 -24.41
C GLU A 83 -6.10 1.04 -24.66
N ALA A 84 -4.93 0.45 -24.83
CA ALA A 84 -4.79 -1.00 -25.05
C ALA A 84 -5.21 -1.79 -23.81
N VAL A 85 -4.76 -1.36 -22.63
CA VAL A 85 -5.11 -1.98 -21.35
C VAL A 85 -6.61 -1.82 -21.06
N TYR A 86 -7.17 -0.62 -21.28
CA TYR A 86 -8.60 -0.37 -21.15
C TYR A 86 -9.44 -1.33 -21.99
N ARG A 87 -9.12 -1.46 -23.28
CA ARG A 87 -9.86 -2.36 -24.17
C ARG A 87 -9.82 -3.80 -23.67
N HIS A 88 -8.62 -4.30 -23.30
CA HIS A 88 -8.49 -5.66 -22.79
C HIS A 88 -9.26 -5.85 -21.50
N TYR A 89 -9.15 -4.92 -20.56
CA TYR A 89 -9.85 -4.98 -19.28
C TYR A 89 -11.38 -5.01 -19.48
N MET A 90 -11.91 -4.12 -20.32
CA MET A 90 -13.34 -4.06 -20.59
C MET A 90 -13.86 -5.25 -21.36
N ASP A 91 -13.10 -5.76 -22.34
CA ASP A 91 -13.47 -6.96 -23.09
C ASP A 91 -13.44 -8.23 -22.21
N THR A 92 -12.51 -8.30 -21.30
CA THR A 92 -12.31 -9.50 -20.44
C THR A 92 -13.17 -9.46 -19.19
N PHE A 93 -13.24 -8.32 -18.51
CA PHE A 93 -13.88 -8.16 -17.19
C PHE A 93 -15.11 -7.25 -17.19
N GLY A 94 -15.21 -6.30 -18.10
CA GLY A 94 -16.28 -5.30 -18.15
C GLY A 94 -17.68 -5.90 -18.34
N ASN A 95 -17.82 -6.99 -19.07
CA ASN A 95 -19.10 -7.64 -19.39
C ASN A 95 -19.58 -8.69 -18.38
N THR A 96 -18.83 -8.95 -17.32
CA THR A 96 -19.25 -9.88 -16.28
C THR A 96 -20.34 -9.23 -15.42
N GLN A 97 -21.59 -9.71 -15.53
CA GLN A 97 -22.73 -9.23 -14.73
C GLN A 97 -22.65 -9.54 -13.24
N SER A 98 -21.70 -10.36 -12.84
CA SER A 98 -21.37 -10.67 -11.46
C SER A 98 -19.89 -10.44 -11.28
N GLY A 99 -19.50 -9.65 -10.29
CA GLY A 99 -18.11 -9.58 -9.89
C GLY A 99 -17.56 -11.01 -9.78
N VAL A 100 -16.35 -11.25 -10.28
CA VAL A 100 -15.71 -12.55 -10.13
C VAL A 100 -15.45 -12.73 -8.65
N THR A 101 -16.37 -13.36 -7.94
CA THR A 101 -16.13 -13.78 -6.57
C THR A 101 -15.27 -15.03 -6.67
N VAL A 102 -13.97 -14.86 -6.57
CA VAL A 102 -13.07 -16.00 -6.40
C VAL A 102 -13.05 -16.30 -4.92
N GLY A 103 -13.87 -17.25 -4.50
CA GLY A 103 -13.71 -17.86 -3.19
C GLY A 103 -12.33 -18.53 -3.17
N TYR A 104 -11.44 -18.09 -2.31
CA TYR A 104 -10.25 -18.84 -1.96
C TYR A 104 -10.71 -20.03 -1.11
N THR A 105 -11.15 -21.10 -1.76
CA THR A 105 -11.07 -22.43 -1.19
C THR A 105 -9.63 -22.91 -1.40
N ASP A 106 -9.13 -23.83 -0.59
CA ASP A 106 -7.79 -24.42 -0.75
C ASP A 106 -7.55 -25.07 -2.15
N GLU A 107 -8.50 -24.97 -3.07
CA GLU A 107 -8.54 -25.55 -4.41
C GLU A 107 -8.93 -24.53 -5.50
N VAL A 108 -8.37 -23.30 -5.45
CA VAL A 108 -8.50 -22.41 -6.62
C VAL A 108 -7.72 -23.04 -7.77
N SER A 109 -8.37 -23.27 -8.89
CA SER A 109 -7.68 -23.85 -10.05
C SER A 109 -6.60 -22.89 -10.55
N ASP A 110 -5.45 -23.40 -10.98
CA ASP A 110 -4.33 -22.63 -11.56
C ASP A 110 -4.81 -21.64 -12.64
N ALA A 111 -5.88 -21.99 -13.36
CA ALA A 111 -6.48 -21.15 -14.38
C ALA A 111 -7.16 -19.89 -13.78
N ALA A 112 -7.83 -20.03 -12.64
CA ALA A 112 -8.47 -18.92 -11.95
C ALA A 112 -7.43 -17.98 -11.32
N GLU A 113 -6.38 -18.52 -10.71
CA GLU A 113 -5.27 -17.70 -10.20
C GLU A 113 -4.56 -16.93 -11.31
N ARG A 114 -4.30 -17.60 -12.43
CA ARG A 114 -3.67 -16.94 -13.58
C ARG A 114 -4.54 -15.81 -14.13
N MET A 115 -5.87 -16.00 -14.17
CA MET A 115 -6.79 -14.95 -14.58
C MET A 115 -6.78 -13.75 -13.61
N LEU A 116 -6.67 -14.00 -12.31
CA LEU A 116 -6.57 -12.94 -11.32
C LEU A 116 -5.28 -12.14 -11.45
N ARG A 117 -4.15 -12.81 -11.66
CA ARG A 117 -2.86 -12.12 -11.90
C ARG A 117 -2.89 -11.25 -13.16
N ARG A 118 -3.57 -11.70 -14.22
CA ARG A 118 -3.78 -10.87 -15.42
C ARG A 118 -4.64 -9.63 -15.12
N MET A 119 -5.67 -9.79 -14.31
CA MET A 119 -6.50 -8.68 -13.88
C MET A 119 -5.71 -7.70 -13.00
N ASP A 120 -4.88 -8.21 -12.08
CA ASP A 120 -4.00 -7.38 -11.25
C ASP A 120 -3.03 -6.55 -12.12
N PHE A 121 -2.49 -7.16 -13.19
CA PHE A 121 -1.63 -6.45 -14.14
C PHE A 121 -2.37 -5.29 -14.82
N ASP A 122 -3.55 -5.55 -15.36
CA ASP A 122 -4.37 -4.50 -15.98
C ASP A 122 -4.73 -3.39 -14.99
N GLU A 123 -5.16 -3.74 -13.80
CA GLU A 123 -5.54 -2.81 -12.75
C GLU A 123 -4.38 -1.92 -12.30
N MET A 124 -3.18 -2.50 -12.16
CA MET A 124 -1.97 -1.76 -11.83
C MET A 124 -1.59 -0.77 -12.91
N LEU A 125 -1.66 -1.16 -14.19
CA LEU A 125 -1.38 -0.27 -15.31
C LEU A 125 -2.42 0.82 -15.48
N LEU A 126 -3.72 0.48 -15.34
CA LEU A 126 -4.82 1.45 -15.46
C LEU A 126 -4.81 2.51 -14.35
N SER A 127 -4.30 2.18 -13.18
CA SER A 127 -4.23 3.11 -12.04
C SER A 127 -3.20 4.22 -12.22
N GLN A 128 -2.26 4.07 -13.16
CA GLN A 128 -1.20 5.04 -13.40
C GLN A 128 -1.73 6.32 -14.09
N ASP A 129 -1.17 7.47 -13.73
CA ASP A 129 -1.55 8.76 -14.32
C ASP A 129 -1.33 8.82 -15.85
N ALA A 130 -0.32 8.11 -16.36
CA ALA A 130 -0.09 8.02 -17.81
C ALA A 130 -1.25 7.28 -18.52
N ALA A 131 -1.79 6.22 -17.92
CA ALA A 131 -2.98 5.56 -18.45
C ALA A 131 -4.20 6.49 -18.39
N TYR A 132 -4.38 7.21 -17.27
CA TYR A 132 -5.45 8.20 -17.14
C TYR A 132 -5.39 9.24 -18.27
N ASP A 133 -4.23 9.78 -18.59
CA ASP A 133 -4.06 10.79 -19.63
C ASP A 133 -4.35 10.25 -21.03
N GLY A 134 -4.07 8.98 -21.29
CA GLY A 134 -4.34 8.30 -22.55
C GLY A 134 -5.81 7.96 -22.81
N LEU A 135 -6.68 8.08 -21.81
CA LEU A 135 -8.11 7.73 -21.89
C LEU A 135 -9.00 8.96 -22.08
N SER A 136 -10.12 8.80 -22.77
CA SER A 136 -11.19 9.80 -22.83
C SER A 136 -11.96 9.86 -21.51
N ASP A 137 -12.70 10.94 -21.27
CA ASP A 137 -13.53 11.12 -20.07
C ASP A 137 -14.58 10.00 -19.91
N SER A 138 -15.11 9.50 -21.02
CA SER A 138 -16.08 8.39 -20.98
C SER A 138 -15.43 7.07 -20.58
N GLU A 139 -14.23 6.79 -21.10
CA GLU A 139 -13.48 5.57 -20.76
C GLU A 139 -13.00 5.59 -19.31
N ARG A 140 -12.54 6.73 -18.81
CA ARG A 140 -12.19 6.92 -17.40
C ARG A 140 -13.36 6.61 -16.47
N ARG A 141 -14.55 7.13 -16.78
CA ARG A 141 -15.77 6.84 -16.00
C ARG A 141 -16.14 5.38 -16.08
N GLU A 142 -16.09 4.79 -17.27
CA GLU A 142 -16.44 3.39 -17.47
C GLU A 142 -15.51 2.43 -16.71
N ILE A 143 -14.21 2.72 -16.69
CA ILE A 143 -13.23 1.97 -15.86
C ILE A 143 -13.59 2.11 -14.39
N LEU A 144 -13.75 3.34 -13.91
CA LEU A 144 -14.00 3.60 -12.51
C LEU A 144 -15.31 2.94 -12.05
N ASP A 145 -16.38 3.09 -12.82
CA ASP A 145 -17.66 2.45 -12.54
C ASP A 145 -17.56 0.92 -12.56
N THR A 146 -16.81 0.37 -13.52
CA THR A 146 -16.60 -1.08 -13.61
C THR A 146 -15.87 -1.60 -12.37
N ILE A 147 -14.81 -0.92 -11.94
CA ILE A 147 -14.04 -1.33 -10.77
C ILE A 147 -14.83 -1.12 -9.47
N VAL A 148 -15.55 0.00 -9.33
CA VAL A 148 -16.37 0.29 -8.14
C VAL A 148 -17.54 -0.68 -8.02
N TYR A 149 -18.35 -0.85 -9.07
CA TYR A 149 -19.54 -1.70 -9.02
C TYR A 149 -19.24 -3.20 -9.18
N LYS A 150 -18.14 -3.55 -9.82
CA LYS A 150 -17.76 -4.93 -10.11
C LYS A 150 -16.50 -5.34 -9.39
N SER A 151 -16.15 -4.64 -8.30
CA SER A 151 -14.98 -4.96 -7.49
C SER A 151 -14.90 -6.44 -7.24
N VAL A 152 -13.79 -7.03 -7.62
CA VAL A 152 -13.54 -8.45 -7.35
C VAL A 152 -13.33 -8.58 -5.85
N LYS A 153 -14.35 -9.09 -5.19
CA LYS A 153 -14.26 -9.44 -3.78
C LYS A 153 -13.51 -10.78 -3.71
N ARG A 154 -12.23 -10.73 -3.48
CA ARG A 154 -11.46 -11.92 -3.08
C ARG A 154 -11.77 -12.16 -1.62
N LYS A 155 -12.66 -13.10 -1.33
CA LYS A 155 -12.91 -13.54 0.03
C LYS A 155 -11.91 -14.62 0.38
N ASN A 156 -10.98 -14.34 1.27
CA ASN A 156 -10.25 -15.38 1.96
C ASN A 156 -11.17 -15.97 3.03
N GLU A 157 -11.81 -17.11 2.74
CA GLU A 157 -12.76 -17.75 3.65
C GLU A 157 -12.12 -18.17 4.98
N LYS A 158 -10.81 -18.44 4.97
CA LYS A 158 -10.06 -18.83 6.17
C LYS A 158 -9.89 -17.66 7.15
N TRP A 159 -9.81 -16.42 6.64
CA TRP A 159 -9.52 -15.23 7.44
C TRP A 159 -10.61 -14.15 7.36
N GLY A 160 -11.66 -14.36 6.58
CA GLY A 160 -12.71 -13.37 6.36
C GLY A 160 -12.27 -12.07 5.66
N THR A 161 -11.05 -12.02 5.17
CA THR A 161 -10.43 -10.81 4.62
C THR A 161 -10.84 -10.59 3.16
N TYR A 162 -11.25 -9.36 2.83
CA TYR A 162 -11.51 -8.94 1.46
C TYR A 162 -10.27 -8.22 0.92
N TYR A 163 -9.81 -8.62 -0.27
CA TYR A 163 -8.77 -7.88 -0.98
C TYR A 163 -9.43 -6.82 -1.86
N LEU A 164 -9.03 -5.59 -1.69
CA LEU A 164 -9.35 -4.54 -2.62
C LEU A 164 -8.65 -4.79 -3.96
N SER A 165 -9.24 -4.25 -5.03
CA SER A 165 -8.62 -4.21 -6.35
C SER A 165 -7.26 -3.52 -6.29
N GLN A 166 -6.30 -3.99 -7.09
CA GLN A 166 -4.97 -3.36 -7.17
C GLN A 166 -5.05 -1.92 -7.70
N PHE A 167 -6.05 -1.62 -8.50
CA PHE A 167 -6.37 -0.26 -8.91
C PHE A 167 -6.58 0.67 -7.71
N TYR A 168 -7.39 0.26 -6.72
CA TYR A 168 -7.63 1.06 -5.53
C TYR A 168 -6.42 1.16 -4.62
N ASN A 169 -5.66 0.07 -4.49
CA ASN A 169 -4.42 0.11 -3.72
C ASN A 169 -3.43 1.10 -4.32
N SER A 170 -3.30 1.11 -5.64
CA SER A 170 -2.42 2.05 -6.35
C SER A 170 -2.87 3.50 -6.17
N ILE A 171 -4.18 3.79 -6.32
CA ILE A 171 -4.68 5.15 -6.10
C ILE A 171 -4.42 5.60 -4.66
N ALA A 172 -4.66 4.73 -3.67
CA ALA A 172 -4.43 5.05 -2.27
C ALA A 172 -2.96 5.36 -1.98
N CYS A 173 -2.02 4.65 -2.63
CA CYS A 173 -0.58 4.89 -2.51
C CYS A 173 -0.13 6.23 -3.13
N HIS A 174 -0.80 6.69 -4.18
CA HIS A 174 -0.53 8.00 -4.76
C HIS A 174 -1.27 9.15 -4.05
N GLY A 175 -2.17 8.81 -3.13
CA GLY A 175 -2.89 9.78 -2.31
C GLY A 175 -3.76 10.74 -3.15
N THR A 176 -3.88 11.97 -2.67
CA THR A 176 -4.66 13.01 -3.36
C THR A 176 -4.00 13.54 -4.63
N GLN A 177 -2.79 13.10 -4.94
CA GLN A 177 -2.07 13.49 -6.17
C GLN A 177 -2.47 12.63 -7.36
N SER A 178 -3.10 11.48 -7.15
CA SER A 178 -3.64 10.66 -8.22
C SER A 178 -4.79 11.37 -8.95
N LYS A 179 -4.75 11.41 -10.28
CA LYS A 179 -5.84 11.97 -11.10
C LYS A 179 -7.15 11.19 -10.94
N TRP A 180 -7.06 9.91 -10.64
CA TRP A 180 -8.20 9.06 -10.34
C TRP A 180 -8.90 9.43 -9.04
N TYR A 181 -8.17 9.96 -8.04
CA TYR A 181 -8.75 10.44 -6.79
C TYR A 181 -9.77 11.56 -7.03
N GLU A 182 -9.44 12.55 -7.85
CA GLU A 182 -10.35 13.64 -8.16
C GLU A 182 -11.61 13.16 -8.91
N LEU A 183 -11.45 12.20 -9.82
CA LEU A 183 -12.58 11.60 -10.51
C LEU A 183 -13.46 10.78 -9.55
N LEU A 184 -12.86 10.00 -8.66
CA LEU A 184 -13.57 9.21 -7.66
C LEU A 184 -14.36 10.12 -6.71
N LYS A 185 -13.74 11.19 -6.21
CA LYS A 185 -14.34 12.16 -5.28
C LYS A 185 -15.55 12.90 -5.88
N THR A 186 -15.53 13.14 -7.18
CA THR A 186 -16.61 13.85 -7.89
C THR A 186 -17.70 12.92 -8.43
N SER A 187 -17.55 11.61 -8.28
CA SER A 187 -18.52 10.61 -8.74
C SER A 187 -19.62 10.38 -7.71
N GLU A 188 -20.85 10.18 -8.17
CA GLU A 188 -22.01 9.92 -7.30
C GLU A 188 -22.29 8.41 -7.25
N TYR A 189 -21.82 7.75 -6.18
CA TYR A 189 -22.09 6.35 -5.92
C TYR A 189 -23.10 6.14 -4.80
N THR A 190 -23.76 4.98 -4.77
CA THR A 190 -24.73 4.61 -3.74
C THR A 190 -24.50 3.20 -3.24
N GLY A 191 -25.00 2.88 -2.03
CA GLY A 191 -24.88 1.55 -1.42
C GLY A 191 -23.43 1.13 -1.27
N GLU A 192 -23.13 -0.14 -1.53
CA GLU A 192 -21.77 -0.73 -1.37
C GLU A 192 -20.71 -0.02 -2.24
N ALA A 193 -21.09 0.44 -3.43
CA ALA A 193 -20.19 1.20 -4.29
C ALA A 193 -19.73 2.50 -3.63
N LYS A 194 -20.63 3.18 -2.90
CA LYS A 194 -20.29 4.37 -2.13
C LYS A 194 -19.32 4.03 -1.00
N GLU A 195 -19.56 2.95 -0.26
CA GLU A 195 -18.67 2.52 0.84
C GLU A 195 -17.25 2.24 0.33
N ILE A 196 -17.12 1.60 -0.84
CA ILE A 196 -15.82 1.35 -1.46
C ILE A 196 -15.14 2.67 -1.86
N ALA A 197 -15.88 3.55 -2.54
CA ALA A 197 -15.34 4.83 -2.99
C ALA A 197 -14.91 5.71 -1.81
N ASP A 198 -15.77 5.84 -0.79
CA ASP A 198 -15.47 6.61 0.43
C ASP A 198 -14.22 6.07 1.15
N ASN A 199 -14.08 4.75 1.22
CA ASN A 199 -12.91 4.11 1.84
C ASN A 199 -11.61 4.44 1.10
N VAL A 200 -11.62 4.41 -0.23
CA VAL A 200 -10.43 4.77 -1.04
C VAL A 200 -10.12 6.26 -0.88
N ILE A 201 -11.13 7.13 -0.94
CA ILE A 201 -10.98 8.58 -0.73
C ILE A 201 -10.36 8.85 0.64
N GLN A 202 -10.89 8.21 1.69
CA GLN A 202 -10.37 8.35 3.05
C GLN A 202 -8.90 7.93 3.15
N LYS A 203 -8.52 6.83 2.51
CA LYS A 203 -7.11 6.40 2.47
C LYS A 203 -6.20 7.45 1.81
N CYS A 204 -6.62 7.99 0.67
CA CYS A 204 -5.86 9.04 -0.02
C CYS A 204 -5.68 10.29 0.86
N GLU A 205 -6.74 10.72 1.54
CA GLU A 205 -6.71 11.89 2.42
C GLU A 205 -5.88 11.65 3.69
N GLN A 206 -5.92 10.45 4.25
CA GLN A 206 -5.07 10.06 5.38
C GLN A 206 -3.60 10.03 4.98
N PHE A 207 -3.28 9.51 3.81
CA PHE A 207 -1.92 9.52 3.29
C PHE A 207 -1.41 10.95 3.12
N GLU A 208 -2.20 11.86 2.55
CA GLU A 208 -1.83 13.26 2.40
C GLU A 208 -1.62 13.95 3.75
N THR A 209 -2.52 13.72 4.72
CA THR A 209 -2.37 14.24 6.08
C THR A 209 -1.07 13.76 6.70
N PHE A 210 -0.77 12.48 6.58
CA PHE A 210 0.46 11.90 7.08
C PHE A 210 1.70 12.48 6.40
N MET A 211 1.68 12.63 5.07
CA MET A 211 2.78 13.21 4.30
C MET A 211 3.02 14.70 4.57
N SER A 212 2.00 15.41 5.07
CA SER A 212 2.11 16.84 5.39
C SER A 212 2.64 17.12 6.81
N MET A 213 2.73 16.10 7.67
CA MET A 213 3.27 16.27 9.02
C MET A 213 4.75 16.64 8.97
N GLU A 214 5.10 17.70 9.70
CA GLU A 214 6.49 18.12 9.87
C GLU A 214 7.10 17.39 11.07
N CYS A 215 8.26 16.77 10.87
CA CYS A 215 9.07 16.20 11.93
C CYS A 215 10.45 16.85 11.93
N ASP A 216 11.00 17.15 13.11
CA ASP A 216 12.33 17.76 13.30
C ASP A 216 13.52 16.78 13.12
N VAL A 217 13.36 15.78 12.26
CA VAL A 217 14.34 14.71 12.04
C VAL A 217 14.67 14.55 10.55
N SER A 218 15.65 13.70 10.25
CA SER A 218 16.11 13.52 8.87
C SER A 218 14.98 13.06 7.94
N ASP A 219 14.94 13.62 6.72
CA ASP A 219 13.95 13.25 5.71
C ASP A 219 13.97 11.74 5.42
N ASP A 220 15.16 11.10 5.49
CA ASP A 220 15.31 9.66 5.25
C ASP A 220 14.55 8.82 6.29
N THR A 221 14.71 9.13 7.58
CA THR A 221 14.00 8.39 8.65
C THR A 221 12.49 8.63 8.60
N VAL A 222 12.06 9.87 8.31
CA VAL A 222 10.64 10.19 8.14
C VAL A 222 10.04 9.43 6.96
N THR A 223 10.74 9.42 5.85
CA THR A 223 10.30 8.69 4.65
C THR A 223 10.22 7.19 4.91
N LEU A 224 11.23 6.62 5.55
CA LEU A 224 11.26 5.21 5.91
C LEU A 224 10.11 4.83 6.86
N TYR A 225 9.86 5.66 7.87
CA TYR A 225 8.73 5.49 8.78
C TYR A 225 7.38 5.51 8.05
N ARG A 226 7.18 6.50 7.17
CA ARG A 226 5.94 6.63 6.39
C ARG A 226 5.69 5.42 5.52
N ASN A 227 6.72 4.92 4.85
CA ASN A 227 6.63 3.72 4.03
C ASN A 227 6.30 2.48 4.87
N ALA A 228 6.97 2.29 6.01
CA ALA A 228 6.72 1.17 6.91
C ALA A 228 5.28 1.19 7.45
N GLN A 229 4.83 2.34 7.95
CA GLN A 229 3.46 2.50 8.46
C GLN A 229 2.43 2.28 7.37
N PHE A 230 2.64 2.85 6.17
CA PHE A 230 1.73 2.68 5.06
C PHE A 230 1.61 1.21 4.62
N LYS A 231 2.73 0.51 4.49
CA LYS A 231 2.73 -0.94 4.19
C LYS A 231 1.94 -1.72 5.23
N TYR A 232 2.09 -1.38 6.51
CA TYR A 232 1.31 -2.00 7.56
C TYR A 232 -0.19 -1.71 7.42
N MET A 233 -0.57 -0.46 7.13
CA MET A 233 -1.97 -0.05 6.96
C MET A 233 -2.68 -0.80 5.83
N VAL A 234 -2.05 -0.94 4.67
CA VAL A 234 -2.66 -1.58 3.49
C VAL A 234 -2.53 -3.10 3.52
N SER A 235 -1.68 -3.64 4.36
CA SER A 235 -1.50 -5.08 4.48
C SER A 235 -2.76 -5.75 5.03
N PRO A 236 -3.07 -6.98 4.61
CA PRO A 236 -4.11 -7.79 5.23
C PRO A 236 -3.73 -8.26 6.63
N TYR A 237 -2.48 -8.03 7.02
CA TYR A 237 -1.99 -8.39 8.34
C TYR A 237 -2.75 -7.60 9.40
N THR A 238 -3.23 -8.30 10.40
CA THR A 238 -3.84 -7.74 11.59
C THR A 238 -3.19 -8.42 12.78
N ILE A 239 -2.73 -7.64 13.74
CA ILE A 239 -2.24 -8.17 15.01
C ILE A 239 -3.37 -8.98 15.63
N MET A 240 -3.14 -10.25 15.88
CA MET A 240 -4.15 -11.14 16.41
C MET A 240 -4.25 -10.96 17.92
N LEU A 241 -5.46 -11.08 18.47
CA LEU A 241 -5.75 -10.89 19.90
C LEU A 241 -4.89 -11.76 20.84
N TYR A 242 -4.24 -12.78 20.33
CA TYR A 242 -3.41 -13.73 21.06
C TYR A 242 -1.92 -13.63 20.70
N ASP A 243 -1.53 -12.67 19.88
CA ASP A 243 -0.11 -12.40 19.66
C ASP A 243 0.48 -11.82 20.94
N THR A 244 1.68 -12.26 21.29
CA THR A 244 2.44 -11.62 22.37
C THR A 244 3.04 -10.32 21.88
N GLY A 245 3.36 -9.40 22.78
CA GLY A 245 4.00 -8.13 22.41
C GLY A 245 5.29 -8.34 21.60
N ASP A 246 6.13 -9.29 22.00
CA ASP A 246 7.35 -9.63 21.26
C ASP A 246 7.00 -10.22 19.88
N ALA A 247 5.97 -11.09 19.78
CA ALA A 247 5.53 -11.65 18.51
C ALA A 247 4.92 -10.59 17.57
N MET A 248 4.21 -9.60 18.12
CA MET A 248 3.70 -8.46 17.34
C MET A 248 4.84 -7.69 16.67
N LEU A 249 5.85 -7.31 17.46
CA LEU A 249 7.01 -6.58 16.96
C LEU A 249 7.81 -7.42 15.95
N ASP A 250 8.09 -8.69 16.30
CA ASP A 250 8.82 -9.61 15.43
C ASP A 250 8.09 -9.79 14.10
N THR A 251 6.77 -9.88 14.11
CA THR A 251 5.98 -10.03 12.88
C THR A 251 6.07 -8.77 12.02
N ILE A 252 5.93 -7.58 12.61
CA ILE A 252 6.10 -6.32 11.87
C ILE A 252 7.49 -6.24 11.24
N ILE A 253 8.53 -6.50 12.00
CA ILE A 253 9.93 -6.38 11.54
C ILE A 253 10.27 -7.45 10.48
N GLN A 254 9.72 -8.66 10.58
CA GLN A 254 9.99 -9.74 9.64
C GLN A 254 9.22 -9.58 8.33
N THR A 255 8.04 -8.98 8.38
CA THR A 255 7.14 -8.90 7.23
C THR A 255 7.18 -7.56 6.50
N ILE A 256 7.69 -6.51 7.15
CA ILE A 256 7.82 -5.17 6.57
C ILE A 256 9.31 -4.79 6.62
N PRO A 257 10.05 -4.94 5.52
CA PRO A 257 11.48 -4.61 5.47
C PRO A 257 11.81 -3.20 5.96
N GLU A 258 10.97 -2.22 5.64
CA GLU A 258 11.13 -0.84 6.06
C GLU A 258 10.98 -0.67 7.58
N ALA A 259 10.14 -1.45 8.23
CA ALA A 259 10.01 -1.42 9.69
C ALA A 259 11.27 -1.97 10.37
N LYS A 260 11.90 -2.97 9.76
CA LYS A 260 13.19 -3.46 10.21
C LYS A 260 14.27 -2.40 10.05
N GLU A 261 14.41 -1.83 8.86
CA GLU A 261 15.38 -0.77 8.58
C GLU A 261 15.15 0.44 9.49
N LEU A 262 13.89 0.84 9.69
CA LEU A 262 13.49 1.89 10.62
C LEU A 262 13.98 1.59 12.03
N SER A 263 13.79 0.39 12.54
CA SER A 263 14.20 0.00 13.90
C SER A 263 15.72 0.07 14.14
N GLU A 264 16.51 0.05 13.07
CA GLU A 264 17.97 0.17 13.08
C GLU A 264 18.46 1.63 12.96
N THR A 265 17.55 2.59 12.66
CA THR A 265 17.87 4.02 12.50
C THR A 265 17.95 4.71 13.86
N ALA A 266 18.95 5.55 14.07
CA ALA A 266 19.23 6.12 15.40
C ALA A 266 18.17 7.11 15.91
N ASP A 267 17.49 7.82 15.00
CA ASP A 267 16.52 8.87 15.29
C ASP A 267 15.05 8.39 15.15
N TYR A 268 14.81 7.12 14.81
CA TYR A 268 13.44 6.60 14.71
C TYR A 268 12.59 6.78 15.96
N PRO A 269 13.14 6.69 17.19
CA PRO A 269 12.33 6.90 18.39
C PRO A 269 11.72 8.29 18.44
N ARG A 270 12.45 9.29 17.94
CA ARG A 270 11.98 10.67 17.92
C ARG A 270 10.90 10.88 16.87
N VAL A 271 11.12 10.36 15.68
CA VAL A 271 10.12 10.40 14.58
C VAL A 271 8.79 9.81 15.05
N LEU A 272 8.82 8.59 15.59
CA LEU A 272 7.62 7.93 16.09
C LEU A 272 6.91 8.71 17.19
N TYR A 273 7.65 9.16 18.19
CA TYR A 273 7.08 9.93 19.31
C TYR A 273 6.40 11.20 18.82
N GLU A 274 7.08 12.02 18.01
CA GLU A 274 6.55 13.29 17.52
C GLU A 274 5.30 13.08 16.67
N HIS A 275 5.34 12.10 15.76
CA HIS A 275 4.19 11.75 14.94
C HIS A 275 3.01 11.29 15.79
N TYR A 276 3.20 10.34 16.69
CA TYR A 276 2.13 9.81 17.52
C TYR A 276 1.48 10.89 18.42
N MET A 277 2.29 11.79 18.95
CA MET A 277 1.79 12.89 19.80
C MET A 277 0.96 13.92 19.00
N GLN A 278 1.23 14.07 17.70
CA GLN A 278 0.48 14.97 16.81
C GLN A 278 -0.77 14.31 16.21
N THR A 279 -0.80 12.99 16.12
CA THR A 279 -1.92 12.27 15.52
C THR A 279 -3.17 12.39 16.40
N GLU A 280 -4.28 12.82 15.79
CA GLU A 280 -5.60 12.81 16.41
C GLU A 280 -6.35 11.54 16.01
N VAL A 281 -7.01 10.91 16.99
CA VAL A 281 -7.91 9.79 16.71
C VAL A 281 -9.16 10.35 16.05
N PRO A 282 -9.52 9.93 14.84
CA PRO A 282 -10.78 10.32 14.24
C PRO A 282 -11.94 9.84 15.12
N LEU A 283 -12.76 10.77 15.63
CA LEU A 283 -13.91 10.45 16.50
C LEU A 283 -15.11 9.96 15.69
N GLU A 284 -15.20 10.33 14.44
CA GLU A 284 -16.28 9.96 13.51
C GLU A 284 -15.69 9.05 12.44
N ASP A 285 -16.21 7.85 12.29
CA ASP A 285 -15.79 6.85 11.31
C ASP A 285 -14.27 6.60 11.31
N GLY A 286 -13.67 6.53 12.51
CA GLY A 286 -12.26 6.22 12.71
C GLY A 286 -11.92 4.92 12.03
N GLY A 287 -11.70 5.02 10.73
CA GLY A 287 -11.66 3.89 9.83
C GLY A 287 -10.59 2.90 10.28
N TYR A 288 -10.81 1.66 9.95
CA TYR A 288 -9.92 0.52 10.13
C TYR A 288 -8.43 0.85 9.88
N TYR A 289 -8.15 1.73 8.90
CA TYR A 289 -6.78 2.14 8.55
C TYR A 289 -6.13 3.09 9.55
N ALA A 290 -6.87 4.05 10.07
CA ALA A 290 -6.34 4.93 11.13
C ALA A 290 -6.02 4.10 12.39
N SER A 291 -6.86 3.13 12.73
CA SER A 291 -6.59 2.19 13.81
C SER A 291 -5.34 1.36 13.55
N LYS A 292 -5.14 0.88 12.32
CA LYS A 292 -3.93 0.14 11.94
C LYS A 292 -2.66 0.99 11.98
N ALA A 293 -2.73 2.24 11.51
CA ALA A 293 -1.59 3.16 11.61
C ALA A 293 -1.19 3.37 13.06
N MET A 294 -2.16 3.62 13.93
CA MET A 294 -1.90 3.78 15.37
C MET A 294 -1.37 2.50 16.02
N GLU A 295 -1.88 1.34 15.63
CA GLU A 295 -1.41 0.04 16.12
C GLU A 295 0.07 -0.19 15.77
N PHE A 296 0.48 0.13 14.54
CA PHE A 296 1.88 0.11 14.13
C PHE A 296 2.74 1.00 15.02
N ASP A 297 2.34 2.27 15.19
CA ASP A 297 3.06 3.23 16.01
C ASP A 297 3.18 2.76 17.45
N GLU A 298 2.09 2.27 18.03
CA GLU A 298 2.03 1.80 19.41
C GLU A 298 2.97 0.63 19.68
N VAL A 299 3.03 -0.35 18.79
CA VAL A 299 3.96 -1.49 18.94
C VAL A 299 5.42 -1.02 18.82
N MET A 300 5.71 -0.17 17.83
CA MET A 300 7.07 0.36 17.65
C MET A 300 7.50 1.28 18.80
N LEU A 301 6.59 2.07 19.36
CA LEU A 301 6.85 2.95 20.53
C LEU A 301 7.13 2.18 21.82
N ALA A 302 6.66 0.95 21.95
CA ALA A 302 6.83 0.16 23.15
C ALA A 302 8.26 -0.37 23.34
N THR A 303 9.15 -0.24 22.34
CA THR A 303 10.52 -0.76 22.37
C THR A 303 11.42 -0.07 23.39
N ASP A 304 12.45 -0.77 23.86
CA ASP A 304 13.43 -0.23 24.77
C ASP A 304 14.26 0.93 24.19
N ALA A 305 14.43 0.96 22.86
CA ALA A 305 15.12 2.05 22.18
C ALA A 305 14.35 3.37 22.32
N VAL A 306 13.03 3.34 22.12
CA VAL A 306 12.15 4.51 22.33
C VAL A 306 12.15 4.91 23.80
N TYR A 307 12.03 3.94 24.69
CA TYR A 307 12.11 4.21 26.13
C TYR A 307 13.39 4.94 26.54
N ALA A 308 14.54 4.53 26.01
CA ALA A 308 15.83 5.14 26.30
C ALA A 308 15.98 6.57 25.74
N ALA A 309 15.31 6.86 24.62
CA ALA A 309 15.40 8.15 23.94
C ALA A 309 14.53 9.26 24.54
N LEU A 310 13.48 8.90 25.29
CA LEU A 310 12.51 9.87 25.83
C LEU A 310 12.85 10.28 27.28
N SER A 311 12.56 11.54 27.62
CA SER A 311 12.56 12.04 28.99
C SER A 311 11.41 11.44 29.82
N ASP A 312 11.49 11.60 31.15
CA ASP A 312 10.41 11.10 32.03
C ASP A 312 9.07 11.83 31.81
N ASP A 313 9.10 13.11 31.47
CA ASP A 313 7.90 13.89 31.15
C ASP A 313 7.29 13.43 29.81
N GLU A 314 8.09 13.18 28.80
CA GLU A 314 7.65 12.65 27.50
C GLU A 314 7.04 11.24 27.64
N LYS A 315 7.65 10.38 28.45
CA LYS A 315 7.11 9.06 28.77
C LYS A 315 5.74 9.13 29.42
N ALA A 316 5.59 10.05 30.39
CA ALA A 316 4.32 10.26 31.07
C ALA A 316 3.26 10.82 30.10
N ALA A 317 3.62 11.78 29.25
CA ALA A 317 2.73 12.34 28.23
C ALA A 317 2.31 11.27 27.19
N LEU A 318 3.22 10.41 26.76
CA LEU A 318 2.92 9.32 25.83
C LEU A 318 1.90 8.34 26.42
N ILE A 319 2.09 7.89 27.66
CA ILE A 319 1.15 7.00 28.34
C ILE A 319 -0.23 7.64 28.51
N GLN A 320 -0.27 8.94 28.85
CA GLN A 320 -1.53 9.68 28.93
C GLN A 320 -2.25 9.71 27.57
N LYS A 321 -1.54 10.06 26.50
CA LYS A 321 -2.08 10.07 25.13
C LYS A 321 -2.63 8.70 24.74
N MET A 322 -1.92 7.62 25.05
CA MET A 322 -2.37 6.25 24.75
C MET A 322 -3.64 5.88 25.49
N ASN A 323 -3.74 6.22 26.77
CA ASN A 323 -4.94 5.99 27.57
C ASN A 323 -6.14 6.78 27.02
N ASP A 324 -5.93 8.04 26.64
CA ASP A 324 -6.98 8.86 26.06
C ASP A 324 -7.46 8.26 24.71
N ASN A 325 -6.55 7.80 23.87
CA ASN A 325 -6.87 7.14 22.60
C ASN A 325 -7.64 5.82 22.78
N VAL A 326 -7.33 5.02 23.79
CA VAL A 326 -8.10 3.78 24.11
C VAL A 326 -9.54 4.09 24.44
N ILE A 327 -9.81 5.15 25.22
CA ILE A 327 -11.16 5.56 25.58
C ILE A 327 -11.95 5.96 24.32
N LEU A 328 -11.31 6.67 23.39
CA LEU A 328 -11.96 7.15 22.17
C LEU A 328 -12.28 6.02 21.16
N ARG A 329 -11.51 4.95 21.16
CA ARG A 329 -11.72 3.81 20.25
C ARG A 329 -12.81 2.83 20.74
N ASN A 330 -13.26 2.93 21.98
CA ASN A 330 -14.27 2.06 22.56
C ASN A 330 -15.67 2.57 22.27
N ASP A 331 -16.19 2.35 21.08
CA ASP A 331 -17.55 2.71 20.68
C ASP A 331 -18.63 1.73 21.16
N GLY A 332 -18.24 0.62 21.78
CA GLY A 332 -19.15 -0.37 22.40
C GLY A 332 -19.83 -1.34 21.42
N GLU A 333 -19.70 -1.17 20.13
CA GLU A 333 -20.36 -2.02 19.10
C GLU A 333 -19.39 -2.98 18.39
N HIS A 334 -18.12 -2.62 18.30
CA HIS A 334 -17.10 -3.43 17.65
C HIS A 334 -16.10 -3.97 18.67
N TYR A 335 -15.36 -5.00 18.31
CA TYR A 335 -14.34 -5.63 19.15
C TYR A 335 -13.49 -4.56 19.85
N PRO A 336 -13.25 -4.69 21.16
CA PRO A 336 -12.47 -3.70 21.89
C PRO A 336 -11.13 -3.51 21.17
N CYS A 337 -10.95 -2.34 20.57
CA CYS A 337 -9.69 -1.98 19.97
C CYS A 337 -8.64 -1.98 21.05
N LYS A 338 -7.74 -2.93 21.00
CA LYS A 338 -6.64 -3.03 21.95
C LYS A 338 -5.59 -1.99 21.57
N ASN A 339 -4.88 -1.53 22.56
CA ASN A 339 -3.72 -0.68 22.34
C ASN A 339 -2.47 -1.56 22.29
N GLY A 340 -1.84 -1.63 21.13
CA GLY A 340 -0.69 -2.49 20.90
C GLY A 340 0.47 -2.24 21.86
N PHE A 341 0.68 -0.99 22.30
CA PHE A 341 1.68 -0.64 23.31
C PHE A 341 1.35 -1.24 24.68
N LEU A 342 0.11 -1.04 25.14
CA LEU A 342 -0.30 -1.53 26.47
C LEU A 342 -0.25 -3.06 26.51
N GLU A 343 -0.65 -3.72 25.44
CA GLU A 343 -0.54 -5.18 25.31
C GLU A 343 0.91 -5.63 25.31
N TYR A 344 1.79 -4.94 24.57
CA TYR A 344 3.22 -5.24 24.59
C TYR A 344 3.78 -5.14 26.02
N VAL A 345 3.47 -4.07 26.74
CA VAL A 345 3.96 -3.86 28.10
C VAL A 345 3.38 -4.89 29.08
N GLU A 346 2.10 -5.25 28.92
CA GLU A 346 1.46 -6.26 29.75
C GLU A 346 2.13 -7.64 29.59
N TRP A 347 2.40 -8.05 28.35
CA TRP A 347 3.07 -9.30 28.04
C TRP A 347 4.54 -9.34 28.49
N ALA A 348 5.27 -8.27 28.28
CA ALA A 348 6.66 -8.17 28.74
C ALA A 348 6.75 -8.11 30.29
N GLY A 349 5.70 -7.62 30.94
CA GLY A 349 5.59 -7.54 32.38
C GLY A 349 6.76 -6.77 33.01
N GLU A 350 7.38 -7.35 34.02
CA GLU A 350 8.52 -6.73 34.72
C GLU A 350 9.77 -6.59 33.87
N LYS A 351 9.83 -7.25 32.72
CA LYS A 351 10.96 -7.10 31.76
C LYS A 351 10.87 -5.78 31.00
N SER A 352 9.66 -5.21 30.84
CA SER A 352 9.50 -3.90 30.19
C SER A 352 9.81 -2.76 31.14
N ASN A 353 10.68 -1.86 30.70
CA ASN A 353 10.96 -0.61 31.42
C ASN A 353 9.71 0.28 31.54
N TRP A 354 8.74 0.13 30.63
CA TRP A 354 7.50 0.87 30.63
C TRP A 354 6.51 0.47 31.74
N ASN A 355 6.66 -0.73 32.29
CA ASN A 355 5.73 -1.29 33.28
C ASN A 355 5.49 -0.36 34.50
N LYS A 356 6.50 0.40 34.90
CA LYS A 356 6.43 1.37 36.00
C LYS A 356 5.55 2.59 35.71
N TYR A 357 5.31 2.90 34.42
CA TYR A 357 4.45 4.03 33.99
C TYR A 357 3.02 3.60 33.72
N VAL A 358 2.82 2.37 33.23
CA VAL A 358 1.49 1.83 32.88
C VAL A 358 0.72 1.39 34.13
N LYS A 359 1.39 0.90 35.16
CA LYS A 359 0.78 0.38 36.39
C LYS A 359 0.39 1.46 37.43
N LYS A 360 0.54 2.72 37.11
CA LYS A 360 0.13 3.81 38.01
C LYS A 360 -1.29 4.27 37.72
#